data_8a4e8015eb41d18cba19a44b3b3e8e02
#
_entry.id   8a4e8015eb41d18cba19a44b3b3e8e02
#
_cell.length_a   1.000
_cell.length_b   1.000
_cell.length_c   1.000
_cell.angle_alpha   90.00
_cell.angle_beta   90.00
_cell.angle_gamma   90.00
#
_symmetry.space_group_name_H-M   'P 1'
#
loop_
_entity.id
_entity.type
_entity.pdbx_description
1 polymer ?
#
loop_
_entity_poly.entity_id
_entity_poly.type
_entity_poly.pdbx_seq_one_letter_code
_entity_poly.pdbx_strand_id
1 'polypeptide(L)'
;MSMFAYRKLISAIQNRADKMNVAVFEVNPAYTSQIGKIKYMKRFGISIHQAASYVIARRAMGFQEKLPPVLHSLLPEKIVGLHHWTQWKWMSDVHTHCLYQIELSIPSKHYSMSDLFPPGALPDLVAKGLSKKESRKPIA
;
A
#
# COMPACT_ATOMS: atom_id res chain seq x y z
N MET A 1 4.02 -20.84 -6.53
CA MET A 1 5.50 -20.98 -6.43
C MET A 1 5.83 -21.43 -5.01
N SER A 2 6.60 -22.51 -4.81
CA SER A 2 6.86 -23.01 -3.46
C SER A 2 7.83 -22.10 -2.70
N MET A 3 7.65 -22.00 -1.37
CA MET A 3 8.54 -21.24 -0.46
C MET A 3 10.03 -21.65 -0.61
N PHE A 4 10.26 -22.90 -0.96
CA PHE A 4 11.60 -23.44 -1.18
C PHE A 4 12.29 -22.82 -2.42
N ALA A 5 11.57 -22.67 -3.53
CA ALA A 5 12.10 -22.03 -4.75
C ALA A 5 12.40 -20.54 -4.53
N TYR A 6 11.57 -19.85 -3.75
CA TYR A 6 11.76 -18.45 -3.41
C TYR A 6 13.03 -18.21 -2.58
N ARG A 7 13.27 -19.03 -1.54
CA ARG A 7 14.49 -18.96 -0.74
C ARG A 7 15.75 -19.23 -1.54
N LYS A 8 15.74 -20.22 -2.44
CA LYS A 8 16.88 -20.50 -3.34
C LYS A 8 17.18 -19.30 -4.25
N LEU A 9 16.15 -18.64 -4.79
CA LEU A 9 16.32 -17.47 -5.63
C LEU A 9 16.98 -16.31 -4.85
N ILE A 10 16.48 -16.01 -3.65
CA ILE A 10 17.07 -14.96 -2.79
C ILE A 10 18.54 -15.27 -2.48
N SER A 11 18.85 -16.50 -2.07
CA SER A 11 20.24 -16.91 -1.78
C SER A 11 21.14 -16.80 -3.01
N ALA A 12 20.64 -17.14 -4.21
CA ALA A 12 21.40 -16.99 -5.45
C ALA A 12 21.69 -15.52 -5.77
N ILE A 13 20.71 -14.63 -5.54
CA ILE A 13 20.88 -13.18 -5.72
C ILE A 13 21.91 -12.64 -4.74
N GLN A 14 21.80 -12.99 -3.45
CA GLN A 14 22.74 -12.57 -2.41
C GLN A 14 24.18 -13.03 -2.73
N ASN A 15 24.35 -14.31 -3.04
CA ASN A 15 25.66 -14.86 -3.41
C ASN A 15 26.27 -14.18 -4.64
N ARG A 16 25.45 -13.78 -5.62
CA ARG A 16 25.93 -13.05 -6.80
C ARG A 16 26.32 -11.62 -6.45
N ALA A 17 25.52 -10.95 -5.63
CA ALA A 17 25.78 -9.59 -5.18
C ALA A 17 27.07 -9.52 -4.35
N ASP A 18 27.27 -10.46 -3.42
CA ASP A 18 28.48 -10.57 -2.59
C ASP A 18 29.74 -10.71 -3.45
N LYS A 19 29.68 -11.57 -4.50
CA LYS A 19 30.80 -11.72 -5.45
C LYS A 19 31.12 -10.46 -6.24
N MET A 20 30.14 -9.54 -6.35
CA MET A 20 30.26 -8.27 -7.07
C MET A 20 30.48 -7.08 -6.14
N ASN A 21 30.64 -7.31 -4.83
CA ASN A 21 30.68 -6.28 -3.79
C ASN A 21 29.48 -5.31 -3.82
N VAL A 22 28.29 -5.84 -4.11
CA VAL A 22 27.04 -5.08 -4.12
C VAL A 22 26.24 -5.43 -2.86
N ALA A 23 25.91 -4.42 -2.06
CA ALA A 23 25.09 -4.60 -0.87
C ALA A 23 23.63 -4.93 -1.25
N VAL A 24 23.04 -5.93 -0.59
CA VAL A 24 21.64 -6.34 -0.75
C VAL A 24 20.89 -6.05 0.55
N PHE A 25 19.80 -5.33 0.44
CA PHE A 25 18.91 -5.01 1.57
C PHE A 25 17.56 -5.66 1.38
N GLU A 26 17.16 -6.50 2.32
CA GLU A 26 15.81 -7.05 2.37
C GLU A 26 14.87 -6.07 3.08
N VAL A 27 13.79 -5.69 2.42
CA VAL A 27 12.80 -4.78 2.98
C VAL A 27 11.40 -5.38 2.89
N ASN A 28 10.55 -5.07 3.86
CA ASN A 28 9.17 -5.52 3.84
C ASN A 28 8.40 -4.83 2.69
N PRO A 29 7.84 -5.58 1.71
CA PRO A 29 7.14 -5.02 0.54
C PRO A 29 5.69 -4.60 0.84
N ALA A 30 5.19 -4.80 2.05
CA ALA A 30 3.78 -4.52 2.36
C ALA A 30 3.40 -3.06 2.07
N TYR A 31 2.25 -2.87 1.46
CA TYR A 31 1.65 -1.57 1.10
C TYR A 31 2.46 -0.71 0.11
N THR A 32 3.56 -1.19 -0.46
CA THR A 32 4.42 -0.38 -1.34
C THR A 32 3.70 0.13 -2.59
N SER A 33 2.88 -0.71 -3.21
CA SER A 33 2.09 -0.30 -4.39
C SER A 33 1.07 0.77 -4.05
N GLN A 34 0.41 0.69 -2.89
CA GLN A 34 -0.56 1.70 -2.47
C GLN A 34 0.10 3.01 -2.07
N ILE A 35 1.17 2.93 -1.28
CA ILE A 35 1.96 4.10 -0.92
C ILE A 35 2.49 4.76 -2.20
N GLY A 36 3.03 3.97 -3.12
CA GLY A 36 3.51 4.42 -4.41
C GLY A 36 2.44 5.13 -5.22
N LYS A 37 1.26 4.51 -5.35
CA LYS A 37 0.11 5.07 -6.06
C LYS A 37 -0.33 6.42 -5.47
N ILE A 38 -0.49 6.49 -4.16
CA ILE A 38 -1.02 7.68 -3.49
C ILE A 38 0.01 8.82 -3.44
N LYS A 39 1.28 8.53 -3.14
CA LYS A 39 2.28 9.57 -2.86
C LYS A 39 3.11 9.97 -4.08
N TYR A 40 3.41 9.02 -4.98
CA TYR A 40 4.49 9.21 -5.95
C TYR A 40 4.07 9.07 -7.41
N MET A 41 3.12 8.20 -7.73
CA MET A 41 2.70 7.92 -9.10
C MET A 41 2.32 9.20 -9.85
N LYS A 42 1.37 9.98 -9.32
CA LYS A 42 0.92 11.23 -9.94
C LYS A 42 1.98 12.33 -9.86
N ARG A 43 2.69 12.42 -8.73
CA ARG A 43 3.70 13.46 -8.48
C ARG A 43 4.86 13.39 -9.48
N PHE A 44 5.27 12.20 -9.85
CA PHE A 44 6.43 11.97 -10.73
C PHE A 44 6.05 11.50 -12.13
N GLY A 45 4.77 11.33 -12.45
CA GLY A 45 4.32 10.83 -13.74
C GLY A 45 4.81 9.41 -14.06
N ILE A 46 4.99 8.56 -13.04
CA ILE A 46 5.53 7.20 -13.15
C ILE A 46 4.44 6.14 -12.99
N SER A 47 4.71 4.93 -13.48
CA SER A 47 3.81 3.79 -13.31
C SER A 47 3.70 3.35 -11.85
N ILE A 48 2.63 2.59 -11.52
CA ILE A 48 2.44 2.04 -10.16
C ILE A 48 3.60 1.12 -9.74
N HIS A 49 4.18 0.37 -10.68
CA HIS A 49 5.32 -0.52 -10.42
C HIS A 49 6.59 0.27 -10.10
N GLN A 50 6.86 1.33 -10.87
CA GLN A 50 7.97 2.25 -10.61
C GLN A 50 7.79 2.97 -9.28
N ALA A 51 6.57 3.42 -8.96
CA ALA A 51 6.27 4.05 -7.68
C ALA A 51 6.44 3.08 -6.51
N ALA A 52 6.02 1.80 -6.64
CA ALA A 52 6.26 0.77 -5.64
C ALA A 52 7.75 0.49 -5.43
N SER A 53 8.53 0.39 -6.52
CA SER A 53 9.99 0.22 -6.46
C SER A 53 10.67 1.41 -5.77
N TYR A 54 10.20 2.62 -6.02
CA TYR A 54 10.68 3.83 -5.35
C TYR A 54 10.42 3.77 -3.83
N VAL A 55 9.25 3.31 -3.40
CA VAL A 55 8.94 3.13 -1.97
C VAL A 55 9.86 2.06 -1.34
N ILE A 56 10.14 0.96 -2.04
CA ILE A 56 11.07 -0.09 -1.58
C ILE A 56 12.46 0.50 -1.38
N ALA A 57 12.99 1.24 -2.36
CA ALA A 57 14.29 1.88 -2.26
C ALA A 57 14.37 2.86 -1.07
N ARG A 58 13.33 3.68 -0.88
CA ARG A 58 13.25 4.61 0.27
C ARG A 58 13.26 3.88 1.61
N ARG A 59 12.56 2.75 1.72
CA ARG A 59 12.59 1.91 2.94
C ARG A 59 13.98 1.34 3.22
N ALA A 60 14.68 0.88 2.20
CA ALA A 60 16.06 0.41 2.34
C ALA A 60 16.99 1.51 2.86
N MET A 61 16.71 2.77 2.52
CA MET A 61 17.42 3.96 3.03
C MET A 61 16.93 4.43 4.40
N GLY A 62 16.02 3.71 5.07
CA GLY A 62 15.51 4.07 6.40
C GLY A 62 14.37 5.11 6.43
N PHE A 63 13.86 5.53 5.28
CA PHE A 63 12.73 6.47 5.25
C PHE A 63 11.43 5.81 5.67
N GLN A 64 10.68 6.46 6.55
CA GLN A 64 9.35 6.05 6.95
C GLN A 64 8.30 6.71 6.05
N GLU A 65 7.41 5.90 5.51
CA GLU A 65 6.32 6.37 4.68
C GLU A 65 5.07 6.68 5.54
N LYS A 66 5.04 7.88 6.12
CA LYS A 66 3.87 8.36 6.85
C LYS A 66 2.71 8.65 5.89
N LEU A 67 1.48 8.49 6.37
CA LEU A 67 0.28 8.86 5.63
C LEU A 67 0.26 10.39 5.39
N PRO A 68 -0.11 10.87 4.20
CA PRO A 68 -0.28 12.30 3.96
C PRO A 68 -1.31 12.93 4.90
N PRO A 69 -1.07 14.15 5.44
CA PRO A 69 -1.99 14.80 6.38
C PRO A 69 -3.42 14.95 5.86
N VAL A 70 -3.58 15.17 4.55
CA VAL A 70 -4.89 15.30 3.90
C VAL A 70 -5.74 14.02 4.04
N LEU A 71 -5.11 12.85 4.22
CA LEU A 71 -5.79 11.57 4.39
C LEU A 71 -6.06 11.24 5.87
N HIS A 72 -5.54 12.02 6.80
CA HIS A 72 -5.80 11.80 8.23
C HIS A 72 -7.27 12.02 8.59
N SER A 73 -7.96 12.92 7.89
CA SER A 73 -9.41 13.16 8.08
C SER A 73 -10.27 11.94 7.72
N LEU A 74 -9.72 11.00 6.95
CA LEU A 74 -10.41 9.77 6.57
C LEU A 74 -10.22 8.65 7.58
N LEU A 75 -9.24 8.78 8.48
CA LEU A 75 -8.95 7.77 9.49
C LEU A 75 -9.95 7.87 10.65
N PRO A 76 -10.44 6.72 11.17
CA PRO A 76 -11.12 6.71 12.45
C PRO A 76 -10.22 7.27 13.56
N GLU A 77 -10.79 7.99 14.53
CA GLU A 77 -10.06 8.58 15.67
C GLU A 77 -9.15 7.56 16.37
N LYS A 78 -9.64 6.32 16.52
CA LYS A 78 -8.90 5.21 17.14
C LYS A 78 -7.61 4.83 16.39
N ILE A 79 -7.46 5.21 15.12
CA ILE A 79 -6.35 4.83 14.25
C ILE A 79 -5.39 5.98 14.01
N VAL A 80 -5.85 7.23 14.13
CA VAL A 80 -5.04 8.44 13.88
C VAL A 80 -3.76 8.47 14.72
N GLY A 81 -3.83 8.07 15.99
CA GLY A 81 -2.68 8.04 16.92
C GLY A 81 -1.81 6.78 16.82
N LEU A 82 -2.18 5.80 16.00
CA LEU A 82 -1.46 4.54 15.93
C LEU A 82 -0.28 4.61 14.95
N HIS A 83 0.58 3.59 15.03
CA HIS A 83 1.75 3.47 14.17
C HIS A 83 1.36 3.52 12.69
N HIS A 84 2.18 4.15 11.84
CA HIS A 84 1.92 4.38 10.41
C HIS A 84 1.57 3.08 9.63
N TRP A 85 2.10 1.92 10.02
CA TRP A 85 1.74 0.63 9.42
C TRP A 85 0.26 0.28 9.62
N THR A 86 -0.30 0.57 10.80
CA THR A 86 -1.72 0.36 11.08
C THR A 86 -2.59 1.30 10.26
N GLN A 87 -2.14 2.55 10.09
CA GLN A 87 -2.82 3.53 9.24
C GLN A 87 -2.83 3.07 7.77
N TRP A 88 -1.68 2.62 7.24
CA TRP A 88 -1.58 2.09 5.88
C TRP A 88 -2.38 0.80 5.69
N LYS A 89 -2.42 -0.08 6.71
CA LYS A 89 -3.26 -1.28 6.67
C LYS A 89 -4.73 -0.91 6.53
N TRP A 90 -5.21 0.01 7.37
CA TRP A 90 -6.58 0.47 7.31
C TRP A 90 -6.89 1.12 5.95
N MET A 91 -6.02 2.02 5.49
CA MET A 91 -6.15 2.66 4.19
C MET A 91 -6.16 1.64 3.05
N SER A 92 -5.36 0.57 3.15
CA SER A 92 -5.35 -0.53 2.20
C SER A 92 -6.69 -1.24 2.11
N ASP A 93 -7.28 -1.54 3.27
CA ASP A 93 -8.55 -2.26 3.33
C ASP A 93 -9.68 -1.41 2.74
N VAL A 94 -9.71 -0.11 3.05
CA VAL A 94 -10.68 0.85 2.51
C VAL A 94 -10.47 1.08 1.01
N HIS A 95 -9.23 1.33 0.59
CA HIS A 95 -8.88 1.60 -0.80
C HIS A 95 -9.16 0.41 -1.71
N THR A 96 -8.89 -0.81 -1.27
CA THR A 96 -9.21 -2.02 -2.04
C THR A 96 -10.71 -2.15 -2.25
N HIS A 97 -11.50 -1.81 -1.22
CA HIS A 97 -12.95 -1.85 -1.33
C HIS A 97 -13.51 -0.74 -2.23
N CYS A 98 -12.96 0.48 -2.15
CA CYS A 98 -13.32 1.61 -3.02
C CYS A 98 -12.92 1.36 -4.48
N LEU A 99 -11.73 0.86 -4.75
CA LEU A 99 -11.26 0.61 -6.11
C LEU A 99 -12.09 -0.45 -6.83
N TYR A 100 -12.51 -1.49 -6.12
CA TYR A 100 -13.38 -2.51 -6.72
C TYR A 100 -14.72 -1.92 -7.19
N GLN A 101 -15.22 -0.89 -6.52
CA GLN A 101 -16.43 -0.16 -6.92
C GLN A 101 -16.15 0.83 -8.07
N ILE A 102 -14.96 1.40 -8.13
CA ILE A 102 -14.55 2.44 -9.09
C ILE A 102 -14.02 1.81 -10.40
N GLU A 103 -13.28 0.70 -10.35
CA GLU A 103 -12.83 -0.01 -11.54
C GLU A 103 -13.98 -0.51 -12.42
N LEU A 104 -15.16 -0.72 -11.85
CA LEU A 104 -16.38 -1.03 -12.59
C LEU A 104 -17.01 0.20 -13.30
N SER A 105 -16.51 1.43 -13.04
CA SER A 105 -17.20 2.65 -13.44
C SER A 105 -16.40 3.63 -14.31
N ILE A 106 -15.06 3.45 -14.54
CA ILE A 106 -14.23 4.48 -15.20
C ILE A 106 -13.26 3.91 -16.24
N PRO A 107 -13.27 4.42 -17.49
CA PRO A 107 -12.23 4.13 -18.47
C PRO A 107 -10.90 4.77 -18.06
N SER A 108 -9.81 4.05 -18.31
CA SER A 108 -8.42 4.29 -17.94
C SER A 108 -7.87 5.67 -18.32
N LYS A 109 -8.06 6.71 -17.51
CA LYS A 109 -7.30 7.98 -17.62
C LYS A 109 -7.25 8.72 -16.27
N HIS A 110 -6.02 9.00 -15.82
CA HIS A 110 -5.61 9.97 -14.78
C HIS A 110 -6.60 10.25 -13.63
N TYR A 111 -6.43 9.52 -12.54
CA TYR A 111 -7.23 9.72 -11.32
C TYR A 111 -6.81 10.97 -10.54
N SER A 112 -7.75 11.88 -10.29
CA SER A 112 -7.67 12.92 -9.27
C SER A 112 -7.98 12.32 -7.88
N MET A 113 -7.62 13.02 -6.79
CA MET A 113 -8.07 12.60 -5.44
C MET A 113 -9.59 12.62 -5.30
N SER A 114 -10.27 13.53 -6.01
CA SER A 114 -11.73 13.57 -6.14
C SER A 114 -12.30 12.36 -6.89
N ASP A 115 -11.52 11.75 -7.79
CA ASP A 115 -11.94 10.59 -8.56
C ASP A 115 -11.73 9.29 -7.75
N LEU A 116 -10.78 9.29 -6.83
CA LEU A 116 -10.53 8.17 -5.90
C LEU A 116 -11.60 8.09 -4.80
N PHE A 117 -12.22 9.21 -4.45
CA PHE A 117 -13.23 9.32 -3.40
C PHE A 117 -14.33 10.26 -3.85
N PRO A 118 -15.36 9.76 -4.56
CA PRO A 118 -16.50 10.59 -4.94
C PRO A 118 -17.17 11.19 -3.68
N PRO A 119 -17.62 12.44 -3.74
CA PRO A 119 -18.27 13.09 -2.63
C PRO A 119 -19.49 12.28 -2.15
N GLY A 120 -19.51 11.90 -0.87
CA GLY A 120 -20.55 11.09 -0.24
C GLY A 120 -20.26 9.58 -0.15
N ALA A 121 -19.27 9.02 -0.85
CA ALA A 121 -18.97 7.59 -0.79
C ALA A 121 -18.17 7.17 0.47
N LEU A 122 -17.51 8.11 1.12
CA LEU A 122 -16.62 7.85 2.26
C LEU A 122 -17.36 7.38 3.54
N PRO A 123 -18.50 7.98 3.95
CA PRO A 123 -19.19 7.53 5.15
C PRO A 123 -19.70 6.09 5.05
N ASP A 124 -20.26 5.73 3.89
CA ASP A 124 -20.80 4.39 3.65
C ASP A 124 -19.72 3.31 3.52
N LEU A 125 -18.56 3.66 2.97
CA LEU A 125 -17.45 2.74 2.79
C LEU A 125 -16.70 2.48 4.09
N VAL A 126 -16.57 3.50 4.93
CA VAL A 126 -16.03 3.36 6.29
C VAL A 126 -16.95 2.48 7.13
N ALA A 127 -18.26 2.68 7.06
CA ALA A 127 -19.25 1.87 7.75
C ALA A 127 -19.24 0.41 7.27
N LYS A 128 -19.17 0.16 5.95
CA LYS A 128 -19.07 -1.19 5.38
C LYS A 128 -17.75 -1.89 5.70
N GLY A 129 -16.63 -1.16 5.74
CA GLY A 129 -15.32 -1.69 6.12
C GLY A 129 -15.25 -2.13 7.58
N LEU A 130 -15.96 -1.43 8.47
CA LEU A 130 -16.07 -1.77 9.88
C LEU A 130 -17.00 -2.98 10.10
N SER A 131 -18.12 -3.07 9.39
CA SER A 131 -19.08 -4.17 9.52
C SER A 131 -18.49 -5.53 9.07
N LYS A 132 -17.59 -5.54 8.08
CA LYS A 132 -16.94 -6.76 7.59
C LYS A 132 -15.90 -7.33 8.56
N LYS A 133 -15.40 -6.54 9.51
CA LYS A 133 -14.48 -7.01 10.56
C LYS A 133 -15.17 -7.75 11.69
N GLU A 134 -16.42 -7.42 11.99
CA GLU A 134 -17.17 -8.09 13.06
C GLU A 134 -17.62 -9.50 12.66
N SER A 135 -17.72 -9.81 11.38
CA SER A 135 -18.17 -11.12 10.88
C SER A 135 -17.06 -12.19 10.79
N ARG A 136 -15.79 -11.85 11.05
CA ARG A 136 -14.72 -12.84 11.15
C ARG A 136 -14.52 -13.27 12.61
N LYS A 137 -15.31 -14.25 13.07
CA LYS A 137 -15.03 -14.96 14.33
C LYS A 137 -13.66 -15.64 14.23
N PRO A 138 -12.86 -15.62 15.31
CA PRO A 138 -11.63 -16.42 15.37
C PRO A 138 -12.00 -17.89 15.26
N ILE A 139 -11.34 -18.58 14.35
CA ILE A 139 -11.38 -20.04 14.29
C ILE A 139 -10.57 -20.52 15.51
N ALA A 140 -11.25 -21.25 16.37
CA ALA A 140 -10.65 -21.90 17.53
C ALA A 140 -9.61 -22.95 17.10
#